data_eeb37a0fa1b7bfd046476fff5549fb1c
#
_entry.id   eeb37a0fa1b7bfd046476fff5549fb1c
#
_cell.length_a   1.000
_cell.length_b   1.000
_cell.length_c   1.000
_cell.angle_alpha   90.00
_cell.angle_beta   90.00
_cell.angle_gamma   90.00
#
_symmetry.space_group_name_H-M   'P 1'
#
loop_
_entity.id
_entity.type
_entity.pdbx_description
1 polymer ?
#
loop_
_entity_poly.entity_id
_entity_poly.type
_entity_poly.pdbx_seq_one_letter_code
_entity_poly.pdbx_strand_id
1 'polypeptide(L)'
;MMLDTRKLSTLLVTPEQLLAYLGEMSNAQFRNASRVLGERLLPSVDNDVFWQVFRTLFLCDRKAYLGTLLKALVARLCPKGVHPMSELLDEVGLWTGVFPSLCLELTDTDRKKVLLALLPLFASPSDAERLLLQCGLKESSSWIPFLLQVQSKPCYFLLLKALRYVEHDKPLLIRTCHFLMKRGDGQSFNMASILRLSFGLEEVRGTFSLSLEPYQLARIEQNYDAFLQVIG
;
A
#
# COMPACT_ATOMS: atom_id res chain seq x y z
N MET A 1 4.39 -8.73 -35.08
CA MET A 1 2.96 -9.10 -34.97
C MET A 1 2.32 -8.16 -33.95
N MET A 2 1.29 -7.41 -34.33
CA MET A 2 0.58 -6.52 -33.41
C MET A 2 -0.18 -7.34 -32.36
N LEU A 3 -0.26 -6.83 -31.13
CA LEU A 3 -1.04 -7.45 -30.07
C LEU A 3 -2.54 -7.34 -30.40
N ASP A 4 -3.24 -8.48 -30.41
CA ASP A 4 -4.69 -8.50 -30.58
C ASP A 4 -5.40 -8.24 -29.25
N THR A 5 -5.72 -6.97 -29.03
CA THR A 5 -6.43 -6.53 -27.81
C THR A 5 -7.86 -7.03 -27.73
N ARG A 6 -8.53 -7.30 -28.88
CA ARG A 6 -9.88 -7.87 -28.90
C ARG A 6 -9.85 -9.31 -28.38
N LYS A 7 -8.87 -10.11 -28.85
CA LYS A 7 -8.68 -11.48 -28.38
C LYS A 7 -8.38 -11.50 -26.88
N LEU A 8 -7.52 -10.62 -26.38
CA LEU A 8 -7.28 -10.51 -24.93
C LEU A 8 -8.56 -10.21 -24.15
N SER A 9 -9.37 -9.26 -24.62
CA SER A 9 -10.64 -8.90 -23.97
C SER A 9 -11.62 -10.08 -23.92
N THR A 10 -11.73 -10.83 -25.01
CA THR A 10 -12.63 -12.02 -25.06
C THR A 10 -12.18 -13.13 -24.12
N LEU A 11 -10.86 -13.29 -23.93
CA LEU A 11 -10.30 -14.34 -23.07
C LEU A 11 -10.40 -14.04 -21.57
N LEU A 12 -10.78 -12.83 -21.17
CA LEU A 12 -10.94 -12.50 -19.73
C LEU A 12 -12.01 -13.34 -19.04
N VAL A 13 -13.04 -13.77 -19.75
CA VAL A 13 -14.09 -14.63 -19.20
C VAL A 13 -13.70 -16.12 -19.13
N THR A 14 -12.55 -16.48 -19.68
CA THR A 14 -11.96 -17.83 -19.65
C THR A 14 -10.49 -17.75 -19.23
N PRO A 15 -10.19 -17.55 -17.94
CA PRO A 15 -8.83 -17.26 -17.45
C PRO A 15 -7.78 -18.33 -17.81
N GLU A 16 -8.18 -19.58 -17.91
CA GLU A 16 -7.28 -20.68 -18.29
C GLU A 16 -6.82 -20.55 -19.76
N GLN A 17 -7.73 -20.13 -20.65
CA GLN A 17 -7.41 -19.88 -22.06
C GLN A 17 -6.58 -18.60 -22.20
N LEU A 18 -6.86 -17.58 -21.39
CA LEU A 18 -6.04 -16.38 -21.29
C LEU A 18 -4.61 -16.74 -20.91
N LEU A 19 -4.45 -17.58 -19.88
CA LEU A 19 -3.16 -18.03 -19.40
C LEU A 19 -2.38 -18.78 -20.48
N ALA A 20 -3.01 -19.74 -21.19
CA ALA A 20 -2.41 -20.45 -22.29
C ALA A 20 -1.96 -19.49 -23.40
N TYR A 21 -2.81 -18.55 -23.78
CA TYR A 21 -2.50 -17.54 -24.77
C TYR A 21 -1.32 -16.62 -24.38
N LEU A 22 -1.24 -16.23 -23.11
CA LEU A 22 -0.10 -15.43 -22.60
C LEU A 22 1.19 -16.25 -22.60
N GLY A 23 1.12 -17.56 -22.32
CA GLY A 23 2.27 -18.47 -22.33
C GLY A 23 2.89 -18.70 -23.71
N GLU A 24 2.11 -18.53 -24.79
CA GLU A 24 2.58 -18.64 -26.17
C GLU A 24 3.28 -17.37 -26.69
N MET A 25 3.25 -16.26 -25.92
CA MET A 25 3.79 -14.99 -26.36
C MET A 25 5.31 -14.91 -26.21
N SER A 26 5.94 -14.23 -27.15
CA SER A 26 7.32 -13.78 -26.95
C SER A 26 7.41 -12.76 -25.79
N ASN A 27 8.59 -12.60 -25.19
CA ASN A 27 8.80 -11.65 -24.08
C ASN A 27 8.32 -10.21 -24.40
N ALA A 28 8.50 -9.75 -25.64
CA ALA A 28 8.07 -8.42 -26.06
C ALA A 28 6.53 -8.30 -26.13
N GLN A 29 5.88 -9.34 -26.67
CA GLN A 29 4.42 -9.42 -26.75
C GLN A 29 3.81 -9.55 -25.36
N PHE A 30 4.39 -10.38 -24.48
CA PHE A 30 3.97 -10.54 -23.09
C PHE A 30 4.01 -9.23 -22.31
N ARG A 31 5.11 -8.45 -22.40
CA ARG A 31 5.21 -7.13 -21.75
C ARG A 31 4.10 -6.18 -22.20
N ASN A 32 3.81 -6.16 -23.51
CA ASN A 32 2.75 -5.31 -24.06
C ASN A 32 1.36 -5.79 -23.63
N ALA A 33 1.11 -7.11 -23.65
CA ALA A 33 -0.12 -7.72 -23.17
C ALA A 33 -0.35 -7.42 -21.67
N SER A 34 0.67 -7.62 -20.84
CA SER A 34 0.64 -7.33 -19.42
C SER A 34 0.30 -5.87 -19.12
N ARG A 35 0.87 -4.93 -19.89
CA ARG A 35 0.53 -3.51 -19.77
C ARG A 35 -0.93 -3.26 -20.12
N VAL A 36 -1.43 -3.77 -21.24
CA VAL A 36 -2.82 -3.61 -21.69
C VAL A 36 -3.79 -4.26 -20.70
N LEU A 37 -3.49 -5.43 -20.18
CA LEU A 37 -4.27 -6.10 -19.15
C LEU A 37 -4.35 -5.26 -17.87
N GLY A 38 -3.21 -4.84 -17.34
CA GLY A 38 -3.14 -4.12 -16.07
C GLY A 38 -3.72 -2.71 -16.11
N GLU A 39 -3.54 -1.98 -17.20
CA GLU A 39 -3.91 -0.56 -17.28
C GLU A 39 -5.31 -0.33 -17.89
N ARG A 40 -5.83 -1.25 -18.69
CA ARG A 40 -7.03 -1.00 -19.50
C ARG A 40 -8.11 -2.08 -19.37
N LEU A 41 -7.76 -3.35 -19.48
CA LEU A 41 -8.78 -4.40 -19.59
C LEU A 41 -9.29 -4.84 -18.22
N LEU A 42 -8.42 -5.29 -17.33
CA LEU A 42 -8.82 -5.78 -16.01
C LEU A 42 -9.52 -4.72 -15.14
N PRO A 43 -9.11 -3.45 -15.12
CA PRO A 43 -9.84 -2.45 -14.34
C PRO A 43 -11.30 -2.24 -14.76
N SER A 44 -11.65 -2.61 -15.99
CA SER A 44 -12.95 -2.32 -16.61
C SER A 44 -13.95 -3.46 -16.60
N VAL A 45 -13.54 -4.66 -16.13
CA VAL A 45 -14.45 -5.84 -16.08
C VAL A 45 -15.21 -5.88 -14.75
N ASP A 46 -16.27 -6.71 -14.71
CA ASP A 46 -17.01 -6.95 -13.47
C ASP A 46 -16.12 -7.56 -12.38
N ASN A 47 -16.52 -7.41 -11.11
CA ASN A 47 -15.76 -7.88 -9.96
C ASN A 47 -15.46 -9.38 -10.03
N ASP A 48 -16.45 -10.19 -10.41
CA ASP A 48 -16.30 -11.66 -10.47
C ASP A 48 -15.25 -12.06 -11.50
N VAL A 49 -15.32 -11.48 -12.70
CA VAL A 49 -14.33 -11.70 -13.77
C VAL A 49 -12.96 -11.21 -13.33
N PHE A 50 -12.89 -10.02 -12.72
CA PHE A 50 -11.64 -9.46 -12.21
C PHE A 50 -10.95 -10.42 -11.23
N TRP A 51 -11.67 -10.86 -10.20
CA TRP A 51 -11.08 -11.70 -9.16
C TRP A 51 -10.79 -13.13 -9.64
N GLN A 52 -11.58 -13.65 -10.58
CA GLN A 52 -11.30 -14.94 -11.20
C GLN A 52 -9.99 -14.90 -11.99
N VAL A 53 -9.81 -13.90 -12.85
CA VAL A 53 -8.55 -13.70 -13.61
C VAL A 53 -7.40 -13.43 -12.65
N PHE A 54 -7.60 -12.56 -11.67
CA PHE A 54 -6.57 -12.23 -10.68
C PHE A 54 -6.06 -13.50 -9.98
N ARG A 55 -6.97 -14.31 -9.46
CA ARG A 55 -6.65 -15.57 -8.77
C ARG A 55 -5.90 -16.53 -9.69
N THR A 56 -6.41 -16.75 -10.90
CA THR A 56 -5.82 -17.72 -11.85
C THR A 56 -4.38 -17.32 -12.20
N LEU A 57 -4.15 -16.08 -12.59
CA LEU A 57 -2.81 -15.59 -12.93
C LEU A 57 -1.87 -15.57 -11.71
N PHE A 58 -2.37 -15.16 -10.54
CA PHE A 58 -1.59 -15.13 -9.31
C PHE A 58 -1.11 -16.51 -8.89
N LEU A 59 -1.98 -17.52 -8.93
CA LEU A 59 -1.65 -18.89 -8.53
C LEU A 59 -0.76 -19.60 -9.55
N CYS A 60 -0.87 -19.24 -10.83
CA CYS A 60 -0.06 -19.87 -11.88
C CYS A 60 1.41 -19.40 -11.83
N ASP A 61 1.65 -18.13 -11.95
CA ASP A 61 3.00 -17.55 -11.84
C ASP A 61 2.97 -16.14 -11.22
N ARG A 62 3.02 -16.12 -9.91
CA ARG A 62 3.01 -14.90 -9.12
C ARG A 62 4.13 -13.93 -9.51
N LYS A 63 5.34 -14.46 -9.82
CA LYS A 63 6.48 -13.61 -10.18
C LYS A 63 6.25 -12.86 -11.49
N ALA A 64 5.64 -13.52 -12.47
CA ALA A 64 5.35 -12.93 -13.77
C ALA A 64 4.17 -11.94 -13.70
N TYR A 65 3.13 -12.26 -12.95
CA TYR A 65 1.85 -11.55 -13.05
C TYR A 65 1.55 -10.55 -11.93
N LEU A 66 2.16 -10.68 -10.73
CA LEU A 66 1.82 -9.83 -9.58
C LEU A 66 1.89 -8.33 -9.90
N GLY A 67 2.91 -7.88 -10.63
CA GLY A 67 3.05 -6.48 -11.01
C GLY A 67 1.89 -5.97 -11.88
N THR A 68 1.43 -6.79 -12.82
CA THR A 68 0.28 -6.50 -13.69
C THR A 68 -1.01 -6.47 -12.91
N LEU A 69 -1.21 -7.44 -12.02
CA LEU A 69 -2.39 -7.56 -11.17
C LEU A 69 -2.50 -6.40 -10.17
N LEU A 70 -1.40 -5.99 -9.57
CA LEU A 70 -1.37 -4.82 -8.68
C LEU A 70 -1.69 -3.53 -9.44
N LYS A 71 -1.15 -3.34 -10.65
CA LYS A 71 -1.52 -2.17 -11.49
C LYS A 71 -3.01 -2.15 -11.79
N ALA A 72 -3.60 -3.29 -12.14
CA ALA A 72 -5.02 -3.41 -12.40
C ALA A 72 -5.85 -3.08 -11.15
N LEU A 73 -5.45 -3.60 -10.00
CA LEU A 73 -6.13 -3.34 -8.72
C LEU A 73 -6.03 -1.86 -8.34
N VAL A 74 -4.85 -1.26 -8.43
CA VAL A 74 -4.66 0.18 -8.18
C VAL A 74 -5.53 1.04 -9.11
N ALA A 75 -5.55 0.73 -10.41
CA ALA A 75 -6.37 1.47 -11.37
C ALA A 75 -7.88 1.33 -11.09
N ARG A 76 -8.30 0.16 -10.57
CA ARG A 76 -9.69 -0.09 -10.18
C ARG A 76 -10.07 0.65 -8.89
N LEU A 77 -9.17 0.66 -7.90
CA LEU A 77 -9.39 1.35 -6.61
C LEU A 77 -9.30 2.87 -6.73
N CYS A 78 -8.43 3.37 -7.62
CA CYS A 78 -8.21 4.81 -7.78
C CYS A 78 -8.51 5.26 -9.21
N PRO A 79 -9.75 5.15 -9.70
CA PRO A 79 -10.10 5.68 -11.00
C PRO A 79 -9.85 7.19 -11.01
N LYS A 80 -9.05 7.66 -11.98
CA LYS A 80 -8.66 9.07 -12.13
C LYS A 80 -7.76 9.64 -11.01
N GLY A 81 -7.08 8.79 -10.22
CA GLY A 81 -6.15 9.23 -9.18
C GLY A 81 -6.80 9.78 -7.91
N VAL A 82 -8.09 9.56 -7.73
CA VAL A 82 -8.80 9.94 -6.49
C VAL A 82 -8.65 8.81 -5.48
N HIS A 83 -8.32 9.15 -4.23
CA HIS A 83 -8.25 8.16 -3.16
C HIS A 83 -9.61 7.47 -2.98
N PRO A 84 -9.62 6.13 -2.85
CA PRO A 84 -10.86 5.39 -2.68
C PRO A 84 -11.50 5.70 -1.32
N MET A 85 -12.80 5.83 -1.31
CA MET A 85 -13.57 5.80 -0.07
C MET A 85 -13.66 4.36 0.43
N SER A 86 -13.85 4.17 1.75
CA SER A 86 -13.90 2.83 2.37
C SER A 86 -15.00 1.95 1.77
N GLU A 87 -16.14 2.53 1.39
CA GLU A 87 -17.23 1.82 0.72
C GLU A 87 -16.79 1.18 -0.60
N LEU A 88 -15.99 1.90 -1.41
CA LEU A 88 -15.46 1.37 -2.67
C LEU A 88 -14.52 0.19 -2.43
N LEU A 89 -13.75 0.19 -1.35
CA LEU A 89 -12.87 -0.93 -1.00
C LEU A 89 -13.65 -2.21 -0.71
N ASP A 90 -14.80 -2.08 -0.03
CA ASP A 90 -15.73 -3.18 0.22
C ASP A 90 -16.42 -3.64 -1.07
N GLU A 91 -16.93 -2.70 -1.88
CA GLU A 91 -17.59 -3.00 -3.16
C GLU A 91 -16.66 -3.73 -4.14
N VAL A 92 -15.39 -3.34 -4.21
CA VAL A 92 -14.39 -4.03 -5.04
C VAL A 92 -14.02 -5.40 -4.47
N GLY A 93 -14.33 -5.68 -3.21
CA GLY A 93 -14.02 -6.95 -2.55
C GLY A 93 -12.59 -7.03 -2.03
N LEU A 94 -11.97 -5.90 -1.70
CA LEU A 94 -10.61 -5.87 -1.16
C LEU A 94 -10.53 -6.53 0.23
N TRP A 95 -11.62 -6.45 1.00
CA TRP A 95 -11.66 -6.93 2.37
C TRP A 95 -12.32 -8.30 2.53
N THR A 96 -12.92 -8.82 1.46
CA THR A 96 -13.68 -10.07 1.47
C THR A 96 -13.30 -10.93 0.26
N GLY A 97 -13.60 -12.22 0.30
CA GLY A 97 -13.46 -13.11 -0.84
C GLY A 97 -12.02 -13.47 -1.20
N VAL A 98 -11.62 -13.19 -2.45
CA VAL A 98 -10.39 -13.71 -3.04
C VAL A 98 -9.14 -13.03 -2.49
N PHE A 99 -9.11 -11.71 -2.39
CA PHE A 99 -7.90 -10.96 -2.03
C PHE A 99 -7.32 -11.35 -0.65
N PRO A 100 -8.12 -11.43 0.44
CA PRO A 100 -7.63 -11.88 1.74
C PRO A 100 -6.99 -13.27 1.69
N SER A 101 -7.60 -14.19 0.94
CA SER A 101 -7.06 -15.56 0.78
C SER A 101 -5.70 -15.55 0.09
N LEU A 102 -5.53 -14.72 -0.96
CA LEU A 102 -4.26 -14.58 -1.67
C LEU A 102 -3.19 -13.90 -0.82
N CYS A 103 -3.57 -13.00 0.09
CA CYS A 103 -2.63 -12.37 1.02
C CYS A 103 -1.93 -13.37 1.94
N LEU A 104 -2.57 -14.49 2.28
CA LEU A 104 -1.98 -15.56 3.08
C LEU A 104 -0.88 -16.34 2.34
N GLU A 105 -0.92 -16.33 1.00
CA GLU A 105 0.04 -17.01 0.12
C GLU A 105 1.25 -16.14 -0.26
N LEU A 106 1.30 -14.87 0.22
CA LEU A 106 2.36 -13.93 -0.13
C LEU A 106 3.70 -14.33 0.53
N THR A 107 4.75 -14.35 -0.29
CA THR A 107 6.13 -14.31 0.23
C THR A 107 6.43 -12.91 0.80
N ASP A 108 7.49 -12.76 1.60
CA ASP A 108 7.87 -11.45 2.15
C ASP A 108 8.15 -10.42 1.05
N THR A 109 8.76 -10.85 -0.06
CA THR A 109 9.02 -9.99 -1.23
C THR A 109 7.72 -9.54 -1.90
N ASP A 110 6.75 -10.43 -2.04
CA ASP A 110 5.47 -10.12 -2.68
C ASP A 110 4.60 -9.27 -1.74
N ARG A 111 4.60 -9.58 -0.45
CA ARG A 111 3.97 -8.77 0.60
C ARG A 111 4.44 -7.32 0.54
N LYS A 112 5.75 -7.13 0.45
CA LYS A 112 6.33 -5.78 0.29
C LYS A 112 5.78 -5.08 -0.96
N LYS A 113 5.70 -5.75 -2.11
CA LYS A 113 5.14 -5.16 -3.34
C LYS A 113 3.66 -4.77 -3.16
N VAL A 114 2.85 -5.65 -2.56
CA VAL A 114 1.43 -5.39 -2.29
C VAL A 114 1.27 -4.18 -1.38
N LEU A 115 1.98 -4.16 -0.25
CA LEU A 115 1.88 -3.08 0.73
C LEU A 115 2.34 -1.74 0.13
N LEU A 116 3.47 -1.70 -0.58
CA LEU A 116 3.95 -0.46 -1.20
C LEU A 116 3.06 0.04 -2.35
N ALA A 117 2.31 -0.86 -3.01
CA ALA A 117 1.37 -0.47 -4.04
C ALA A 117 0.04 0.06 -3.48
N LEU A 118 -0.46 -0.50 -2.38
CA LEU A 118 -1.81 -0.22 -1.88
C LEU A 118 -1.85 0.76 -0.70
N LEU A 119 -0.88 0.73 0.23
CA LEU A 119 -0.87 1.66 1.37
C LEU A 119 -0.98 3.14 0.99
N PRO A 120 -0.32 3.63 -0.10
CA PRO A 120 -0.45 5.02 -0.50
C PRO A 120 -1.86 5.44 -0.92
N LEU A 121 -2.73 4.48 -1.24
CA LEU A 121 -4.06 4.74 -1.75
C LEU A 121 -5.06 5.10 -0.65
N PHE A 122 -4.83 4.66 0.59
CA PHE A 122 -5.81 4.81 1.65
C PHE A 122 -5.78 6.21 2.26
N ALA A 123 -6.96 6.76 2.48
CA ALA A 123 -7.17 8.02 3.19
C ALA A 123 -7.35 7.80 4.71
N SER A 124 -7.74 6.59 5.11
CA SER A 124 -8.03 6.20 6.49
C SER A 124 -6.90 5.35 7.10
N PRO A 125 -6.47 5.63 8.34
CA PRO A 125 -5.58 4.72 9.07
C PRO A 125 -6.17 3.33 9.27
N SER A 126 -7.49 3.23 9.45
CA SER A 126 -8.18 1.95 9.66
C SER A 126 -8.05 1.04 8.44
N ASP A 127 -8.18 1.57 7.22
CA ASP A 127 -8.02 0.79 5.98
C ASP A 127 -6.56 0.36 5.79
N ALA A 128 -5.61 1.26 6.08
CA ALA A 128 -4.19 0.94 6.02
C ALA A 128 -3.81 -0.15 7.04
N GLU A 129 -4.32 -0.07 8.27
CA GLU A 129 -4.12 -1.08 9.32
C GLU A 129 -4.73 -2.42 8.90
N ARG A 130 -5.96 -2.42 8.36
CA ARG A 130 -6.63 -3.62 7.88
C ARG A 130 -5.82 -4.33 6.80
N LEU A 131 -5.20 -3.59 5.87
CA LEU A 131 -4.31 -4.18 4.86
C LEU A 131 -3.08 -4.83 5.49
N LEU A 132 -2.43 -4.16 6.44
CA LEU A 132 -1.26 -4.71 7.14
C LEU A 132 -1.58 -6.03 7.83
N LEU A 133 -2.72 -6.08 8.54
CA LEU A 133 -3.21 -7.28 9.23
C LEU A 133 -3.55 -8.40 8.23
N GLN A 134 -4.23 -8.09 7.13
CA GLN A 134 -4.53 -9.07 6.07
C GLN A 134 -3.28 -9.67 5.45
N CYS A 135 -2.23 -8.86 5.27
CA CYS A 135 -0.93 -9.33 4.80
C CYS A 135 -0.14 -10.12 5.85
N GLY A 136 -0.74 -10.47 6.99
CA GLY A 136 -0.15 -11.32 8.02
C GLY A 136 0.78 -10.59 9.00
N LEU A 137 0.82 -9.26 8.98
CA LEU A 137 1.61 -8.46 9.91
C LEU A 137 0.79 -8.19 11.18
N LYS A 138 0.77 -9.16 12.11
CA LYS A 138 -0.04 -9.11 13.32
C LYS A 138 0.49 -8.16 14.39
N GLU A 139 1.81 -7.97 14.44
CA GLU A 139 2.47 -7.11 15.43
C GLU A 139 2.73 -5.72 14.84
N SER A 140 2.33 -4.67 15.55
CA SER A 140 2.46 -3.29 15.10
C SER A 140 3.93 -2.90 14.82
N SER A 141 4.88 -3.44 15.57
CA SER A 141 6.32 -3.24 15.33
C SER A 141 6.76 -3.73 13.95
N SER A 142 6.13 -4.79 13.43
CA SER A 142 6.43 -5.33 12.09
C SER A 142 5.97 -4.42 10.94
N TRP A 143 5.15 -3.41 11.21
CA TRP A 143 4.66 -2.45 10.21
C TRP A 143 5.69 -1.37 9.88
N ILE A 144 6.60 -1.05 10.83
CA ILE A 144 7.53 0.07 10.75
C ILE A 144 8.31 0.11 9.43
N PRO A 145 8.93 -0.99 8.94
CA PRO A 145 9.70 -0.97 7.70
C PRO A 145 8.87 -0.62 6.46
N PHE A 146 7.58 -0.94 6.46
CA PHE A 146 6.66 -0.64 5.35
C PHE A 146 6.13 0.79 5.45
N LEU A 147 5.67 1.19 6.63
CA LEU A 147 5.15 2.53 6.89
C LEU A 147 6.19 3.62 6.62
N LEU A 148 7.46 3.35 6.93
CA LEU A 148 8.56 4.24 6.61
C LEU A 148 8.80 4.44 5.10
N GLN A 149 8.35 3.53 4.24
CA GLN A 149 8.54 3.64 2.80
C GLN A 149 7.40 4.40 2.11
N VAL A 150 6.29 4.63 2.80
CA VAL A 150 5.09 5.27 2.24
C VAL A 150 4.95 6.69 2.80
N GLN A 151 4.80 7.66 1.89
CA GLN A 151 4.55 9.06 2.22
C GLN A 151 3.04 9.34 2.20
N SER A 152 2.34 8.93 3.26
CA SER A 152 0.92 9.26 3.42
C SER A 152 0.59 9.54 4.88
N LYS A 153 -0.36 10.43 5.11
CA LYS A 153 -0.79 10.81 6.45
C LYS A 153 -1.28 9.63 7.29
N PRO A 154 -2.12 8.71 6.74
CA PRO A 154 -2.51 7.51 7.47
C PRO A 154 -1.33 6.63 7.90
N CYS A 155 -0.34 6.46 7.00
CA CYS A 155 0.86 5.68 7.31
C CYS A 155 1.73 6.35 8.37
N TYR A 156 1.85 7.68 8.39
CA TYR A 156 2.56 8.39 9.45
C TYR A 156 1.86 8.27 10.79
N PHE A 157 0.53 8.33 10.82
CA PHE A 157 -0.23 8.12 12.04
C PHE A 157 -0.04 6.70 12.60
N LEU A 158 -0.12 5.67 11.75
CA LEU A 158 0.17 4.29 12.14
C LEU A 158 1.62 4.10 12.55
N LEU A 159 2.57 4.79 11.92
CA LEU A 159 3.98 4.77 12.30
C LEU A 159 4.19 5.30 13.72
N LEU A 160 3.55 6.42 14.08
CA LEU A 160 3.60 6.97 15.43
C LEU A 160 3.10 5.93 16.45
N LYS A 161 1.94 5.31 16.18
CA LYS A 161 1.40 4.24 17.02
C LYS A 161 2.32 3.03 17.12
N ALA A 162 2.85 2.56 15.98
CA ALA A 162 3.75 1.39 15.94
C ALA A 162 5.05 1.62 16.73
N LEU A 163 5.59 2.84 16.68
CA LEU A 163 6.80 3.20 17.41
C LEU A 163 6.61 3.24 18.94
N ARG A 164 5.38 3.45 19.43
CA ARG A 164 5.07 3.31 20.87
C ARG A 164 5.34 1.90 21.41
N TYR A 165 5.12 0.87 20.61
CA TYR A 165 5.41 -0.51 21.02
C TYR A 165 6.91 -0.81 21.12
N VAL A 166 7.76 0.03 20.53
CA VAL A 166 9.22 -0.10 20.54
C VAL A 166 9.92 1.14 21.11
N GLU A 167 9.24 1.89 21.99
CA GLU A 167 9.78 3.14 22.57
C GLU A 167 11.08 2.96 23.36
N HIS A 168 11.36 1.75 23.84
CA HIS A 168 12.62 1.37 24.48
C HIS A 168 13.80 1.26 23.51
N ASP A 169 13.56 1.09 22.19
CA ASP A 169 14.62 1.07 21.16
C ASP A 169 14.95 2.49 20.68
N LYS A 170 15.59 3.27 21.55
CA LYS A 170 16.00 4.65 21.26
C LYS A 170 16.84 4.78 19.99
N PRO A 171 17.80 3.88 19.67
CA PRO A 171 18.50 3.89 18.40
C PRO A 171 17.59 3.77 17.17
N LEU A 172 16.54 2.95 17.22
CA LEU A 172 15.56 2.82 16.13
C LEU A 172 14.78 4.15 15.95
N LEU A 173 14.31 4.75 17.05
CA LEU A 173 13.58 6.01 17.02
C LEU A 173 14.43 7.13 16.40
N ILE A 174 15.69 7.27 16.80
CA ILE A 174 16.64 8.27 16.26
C ILE A 174 16.87 8.02 14.77
N ARG A 175 17.12 6.78 14.34
CA ARG A 175 17.28 6.44 12.92
C ARG A 175 16.04 6.77 12.11
N THR A 176 14.85 6.52 12.68
CA THR A 176 13.56 6.85 12.06
C THR A 176 13.42 8.35 11.84
N CYS A 177 13.73 9.17 12.85
CA CYS A 177 13.71 10.63 12.72
C CYS A 177 14.68 11.10 11.61
N HIS A 178 15.92 10.64 11.62
CA HIS A 178 16.91 10.99 10.61
C HIS A 178 16.47 10.56 9.21
N PHE A 179 15.86 9.40 9.06
CA PHE A 179 15.32 8.92 7.79
C PHE A 179 14.22 9.86 7.25
N LEU A 180 13.28 10.27 8.10
CA LEU A 180 12.21 11.20 7.74
C LEU A 180 12.77 12.58 7.38
N MET A 181 13.70 13.12 8.17
CA MET A 181 14.36 14.40 7.87
C MET A 181 15.10 14.38 6.53
N LYS A 182 15.73 13.26 6.19
CA LYS A 182 16.47 13.09 4.92
C LYS A 182 15.56 13.13 3.69
N ARG A 183 14.27 12.86 3.83
CA ARG A 183 13.31 12.98 2.72
C ARG A 183 13.13 14.41 2.24
N GLY A 184 13.22 15.40 3.14
CA GLY A 184 13.21 16.82 2.81
C GLY A 184 11.83 17.40 2.47
N ASP A 185 10.75 16.64 2.57
CA ASP A 185 9.37 17.13 2.42
C ASP A 185 8.79 17.58 3.76
N GLY A 186 7.82 18.52 3.71
CA GLY A 186 7.24 19.14 4.90
C GLY A 186 6.57 18.15 5.83
N GLN A 187 5.82 17.18 5.29
CA GLN A 187 5.12 16.18 6.11
C GLN A 187 6.09 15.25 6.84
N SER A 188 7.12 14.76 6.16
CA SER A 188 8.18 13.96 6.78
C SER A 188 8.93 14.75 7.85
N PHE A 189 9.14 16.05 7.64
CA PHE A 189 9.79 16.92 8.61
C PHE A 189 8.91 17.12 9.85
N ASN A 190 7.63 17.41 9.66
CA ASN A 190 6.66 17.52 10.75
C ASN A 190 6.54 16.21 11.53
N MET A 191 6.52 15.07 10.82
CA MET A 191 6.50 13.74 11.45
C MET A 191 7.76 13.51 12.30
N ALA A 192 8.95 13.85 11.80
CA ALA A 192 10.19 13.76 12.58
C ALA A 192 10.13 14.64 13.83
N SER A 193 9.55 15.85 13.73
CA SER A 193 9.35 16.77 14.88
C SER A 193 8.41 16.15 15.92
N ILE A 194 7.29 15.56 15.47
CA ILE A 194 6.35 14.88 16.37
C ILE A 194 7.07 13.74 17.11
N LEU A 195 7.80 12.88 16.38
CA LEU A 195 8.54 11.76 16.99
C LEU A 195 9.58 12.26 18.01
N ARG A 196 10.35 13.29 17.65
CA ARG A 196 11.33 13.87 18.55
C ARG A 196 10.69 14.36 19.86
N LEU A 197 9.56 15.06 19.77
CA LEU A 197 8.82 15.54 20.94
C LEU A 197 8.17 14.39 21.72
N SER A 198 7.48 13.48 21.04
CA SER A 198 6.75 12.36 21.66
C SER A 198 7.65 11.39 22.42
N PHE A 199 8.89 11.23 21.99
CA PHE A 199 9.84 10.27 22.58
C PHE A 199 11.03 10.94 23.29
N GLY A 200 11.04 12.26 23.45
CA GLY A 200 12.11 13.00 24.13
C GLY A 200 13.48 12.78 23.50
N LEU A 201 13.59 12.82 22.18
CA LEU A 201 14.84 12.51 21.45
C LEU A 201 15.69 13.77 21.29
N GLU A 202 16.30 14.23 22.38
CA GLU A 202 17.15 15.44 22.40
C GLU A 202 18.41 15.33 21.53
N GLU A 203 18.85 14.11 21.27
CA GLU A 203 20.01 13.82 20.41
C GLU A 203 19.73 14.10 18.92
N VAL A 204 18.47 14.14 18.50
CA VAL A 204 18.10 14.47 17.12
C VAL A 204 18.20 15.98 16.93
N ARG A 205 19.29 16.40 16.29
CA ARG A 205 19.56 17.82 15.97
C ARG A 205 18.92 18.18 14.64
N GLY A 206 18.37 19.38 14.56
CA GLY A 206 17.77 19.94 13.34
C GLY A 206 16.96 21.19 13.63
N THR A 207 16.54 21.88 12.59
CA THR A 207 15.66 23.04 12.72
C THR A 207 14.22 22.53 12.68
N PHE A 208 13.61 22.36 13.86
CA PHE A 208 12.21 21.95 14.01
C PHE A 208 11.34 23.18 14.27
N SER A 209 10.28 23.32 13.49
CA SER A 209 9.33 24.43 13.59
C SER A 209 8.12 24.15 14.51
N LEU A 210 7.89 22.86 14.83
CA LEU A 210 6.77 22.49 15.69
C LEU A 210 7.15 22.69 17.17
N SER A 211 6.31 23.46 17.88
CA SER A 211 6.31 23.57 19.33
C SER A 211 4.94 23.09 19.79
N LEU A 212 4.90 21.96 20.47
CA LEU A 212 3.67 21.32 20.93
C LEU A 212 3.74 21.11 22.44
N GLU A 213 2.66 21.49 23.12
CA GLU A 213 2.51 21.20 24.55
C GLU A 213 2.19 19.71 24.79
N PRO A 214 2.49 19.15 25.97
CA PRO A 214 2.23 17.74 26.29
C PRO A 214 0.80 17.26 26.00
N TYR A 215 -0.20 18.10 26.28
CA TYR A 215 -1.60 17.77 26.01
C TYR A 215 -1.92 17.71 24.51
N GLN A 216 -1.23 18.51 23.69
CA GLN A 216 -1.37 18.50 22.24
C GLN A 216 -0.74 17.22 21.66
N LEU A 217 0.44 16.83 22.16
CA LEU A 217 1.06 15.56 21.79
C LEU A 217 0.15 14.37 22.10
N ALA A 218 -0.39 14.31 23.33
CA ALA A 218 -1.31 13.23 23.70
C ALA A 218 -2.56 13.19 22.80
N ARG A 219 -3.05 14.35 22.37
CA ARG A 219 -4.22 14.44 21.49
C ARG A 219 -3.91 13.94 20.08
N ILE A 220 -2.77 14.34 19.49
CA ILE A 220 -2.40 13.89 18.13
C ILE A 220 -2.08 12.40 18.07
N GLU A 221 -1.59 11.81 19.13
CA GLU A 221 -1.30 10.37 19.22
C GLU A 221 -2.55 9.51 19.27
N GLN A 222 -3.66 10.05 19.76
CA GLN A 222 -4.92 9.35 19.94
C GLN A 222 -5.96 9.64 18.84
N ASN A 223 -5.87 10.81 18.19
CA ASN A 223 -6.89 11.31 17.29
C ASN A 223 -6.30 11.70 15.93
N TYR A 224 -6.74 11.01 14.89
CA TYR A 224 -6.24 11.21 13.52
C TYR A 224 -6.54 12.63 12.99
N ASP A 225 -7.71 13.20 13.31
CA ASP A 225 -8.05 14.55 12.83
C ASP A 225 -7.14 15.61 13.49
N ALA A 226 -6.84 15.45 14.78
CA ALA A 226 -5.87 16.31 15.45
C ALA A 226 -4.45 16.14 14.86
N PHE A 227 -4.07 14.91 14.52
CA PHE A 227 -2.82 14.63 13.82
C PHE A 227 -2.78 15.31 12.44
N LEU A 228 -3.87 15.27 11.66
CA LEU A 228 -3.96 15.93 10.36
C LEU A 228 -3.74 17.45 10.43
N GLN A 229 -4.21 18.10 11.49
CA GLN A 229 -4.02 19.55 11.69
C GLN A 229 -2.55 19.94 11.89
N VAL A 230 -1.72 19.03 12.39
CA VAL A 230 -0.31 19.27 12.71
C VAL A 230 0.62 18.80 11.61
N ILE A 231 0.31 17.67 10.97
CA ILE A 231 1.19 17.07 9.94
C ILE A 231 1.20 17.88 8.64
N GLY A 232 0.15 18.64 8.39
CA GLY A 232 -0.01 19.54 7.24
C GLY A 232 -0.68 18.91 6.04
#